data_5187e5db6dc8bc1447580a1776c89e8d
#
_entry.id   5187e5db6dc8bc1447580a1776c89e8d
#
_cell.length_a   1.000
_cell.length_b   1.000
_cell.length_c   1.000
_cell.angle_alpha   90.00
_cell.angle_beta   90.00
_cell.angle_gamma   90.00
#
_symmetry.space_group_name_H-M   'P 1'
#
loop_
_entity.id
_entity.type
_entity.pdbx_description
1 polymer ?
#
loop_
_entity_poly.entity_id
_entity_poly.type
_entity_poly.pdbx_seq_one_letter_code
_entity_poly.pdbx_strand_id
1 'polypeptide(L)'
;MTPIVGYLKEGKLPQERDEARKLRIKSAKYILMDNVLYKRGFSQPYLRCLAQDEANYVLRKVHEGACGNHSRARSLVHKVVRAGYYWPTIQADAKAYVKVCDQCQQFSNVLRQSSEYLTPMMAPWPFAQWGLDILGPFPTGTRQMKFLV
;
A
#
# COMPACT_ATOMS: atom_id res chain seq x y z
N MET A 1 10.95 13.87 11.83
CA MET A 1 10.83 13.33 13.22
C MET A 1 11.80 13.96 14.21
N THR A 2 12.77 14.74 13.75
CA THR A 2 13.80 15.44 14.56
C THR A 2 13.27 16.18 15.80
N PRO A 3 12.16 16.95 15.74
CA PRO A 3 11.66 17.66 16.92
C PRO A 3 11.20 16.72 18.05
N ILE A 4 10.62 15.57 17.71
CA ILE A 4 10.18 14.57 18.70
C ILE A 4 11.39 13.95 19.42
N VAL A 5 12.44 13.62 18.66
CA VAL A 5 13.67 13.07 19.22
C VAL A 5 14.37 14.09 20.14
N GLY A 6 14.47 15.36 19.73
CA GLY A 6 15.02 16.43 20.55
C GLY A 6 14.25 16.64 21.86
N TYR A 7 12.91 16.59 21.80
CA TYR A 7 12.10 16.69 23.00
C TYR A 7 12.25 15.47 23.92
N LEU A 8 12.26 14.25 23.38
CA LEU A 8 12.39 13.03 24.19
C LEU A 8 13.81 12.85 24.81
N LYS A 9 14.87 13.35 24.14
CA LYS A 9 16.25 13.29 24.63
C LYS A 9 16.59 14.41 25.61
N GLU A 10 16.24 15.63 25.26
CA GLU A 10 16.82 16.84 25.86
C GLU A 10 15.71 17.75 26.47
N GLY A 11 14.45 17.37 26.35
CA GLY A 11 13.33 18.19 26.82
C GLY A 11 13.11 19.48 26.02
N LYS A 12 13.79 19.64 24.86
CA LYS A 12 13.71 20.85 24.04
C LYS A 12 12.32 21.06 23.49
N LEU A 13 11.72 22.21 23.82
CA LEU A 13 10.41 22.63 23.32
C LEU A 13 10.55 23.89 22.45
N PRO A 14 9.68 24.06 21.44
CA PRO A 14 9.53 25.32 20.73
C PRO A 14 9.18 26.47 21.70
N GLN A 15 9.55 27.70 21.34
CA GLN A 15 9.23 28.87 22.16
C GLN A 15 7.74 29.20 22.10
N GLU A 16 7.07 28.89 21.00
CA GLU A 16 5.65 29.11 20.83
C GLU A 16 4.84 28.11 21.66
N ARG A 17 3.94 28.62 22.51
CA ARG A 17 3.15 27.83 23.46
C ARG A 17 2.28 26.76 22.80
N ASP A 18 1.68 27.09 21.65
CA ASP A 18 0.80 26.16 20.92
C ASP A 18 1.58 25.05 20.24
N GLU A 19 2.75 25.36 19.67
CA GLU A 19 3.64 24.36 19.09
C GLU A 19 4.21 23.42 20.15
N ALA A 20 4.61 23.98 21.30
CA ALA A 20 5.10 23.20 22.42
C ALA A 20 4.03 22.23 22.93
N ARG A 21 2.76 22.68 23.05
CA ARG A 21 1.62 21.83 23.41
C ARG A 21 1.38 20.71 22.39
N LYS A 22 1.36 21.07 21.10
CA LYS A 22 1.20 20.08 20.00
C LYS A 22 2.32 19.03 20.01
N LEU A 23 3.56 19.47 20.24
CA LEU A 23 4.72 18.57 20.30
C LEU A 23 4.61 17.59 21.48
N ARG A 24 4.24 18.07 22.69
CA ARG A 24 4.03 17.21 23.87
C ARG A 24 2.99 16.13 23.59
N ILE A 25 1.81 16.50 23.08
CA ILE A 25 0.71 15.57 22.79
C ILE A 25 1.16 14.55 21.73
N LYS A 26 1.88 15.00 20.70
CA LYS A 26 2.39 14.13 19.64
C LYS A 26 3.45 13.18 20.16
N SER A 27 4.36 13.66 20.99
CA SER A 27 5.48 12.88 21.55
C SER A 27 5.03 11.79 22.53
N ALA A 28 3.88 11.94 23.18
CA ALA A 28 3.30 10.92 24.06
C ALA A 28 3.03 9.56 23.36
N LYS A 29 2.93 9.56 22.02
CA LYS A 29 2.77 8.34 21.22
C LYS A 29 4.09 7.69 20.80
N TYR A 30 5.21 8.24 21.22
CA TYR A 30 6.56 7.77 20.85
C TYR A 30 7.38 7.47 22.07
N ILE A 31 8.35 6.61 21.92
CA ILE A 31 9.35 6.27 22.93
C ILE A 31 10.73 6.19 22.26
N LEU A 32 11.76 6.58 22.96
CA LEU A 32 13.14 6.46 22.52
C LEU A 32 13.80 5.33 23.32
N MET A 33 14.29 4.29 22.64
CA MET A 33 15.04 3.19 23.20
C MET A 33 16.34 3.04 22.43
N ASP A 34 17.48 3.02 23.10
CA ASP A 34 18.82 2.89 22.50
C ASP A 34 19.07 3.85 21.33
N ASN A 35 18.65 5.11 21.47
CA ASN A 35 18.70 6.14 20.42
C ASN A 35 17.82 5.87 19.19
N VAL A 36 17.01 4.83 19.19
CA VAL A 36 16.05 4.52 18.13
C VAL A 36 14.65 4.96 18.55
N LEU A 37 13.98 5.70 17.67
CA LEU A 37 12.61 6.16 17.91
C LEU A 37 11.63 5.07 17.56
N TYR A 38 10.70 4.81 18.46
CA TYR A 38 9.58 3.89 18.26
C TYR A 38 8.26 4.62 18.45
N LYS A 39 7.26 4.23 17.68
CA LYS A 39 5.88 4.68 17.84
C LYS A 39 5.05 3.56 18.44
N ARG A 40 4.19 3.88 19.41
CA ARG A 40 3.17 2.95 19.91
C ARG A 40 2.18 2.62 18.80
N GLY A 41 2.07 1.34 18.46
CA GLY A 41 1.07 0.79 17.54
C GLY A 41 -0.21 0.40 18.30
N PHE A 42 -1.29 0.17 17.57
CA PHE A 42 -2.54 -0.34 18.15
C PHE A 42 -2.46 -1.86 18.34
N SER A 43 -2.00 -2.58 17.33
CA SER A 43 -1.90 -4.05 17.33
C SER A 43 -0.49 -4.58 17.54
N GLN A 44 0.52 -3.74 17.33
CA GLN A 44 1.92 -4.03 17.62
C GLN A 44 2.40 -3.08 18.72
N PRO A 45 3.12 -3.57 19.74
CA PRO A 45 3.48 -2.74 20.90
C PRO A 45 4.33 -1.54 20.50
N TYR A 46 5.30 -1.74 19.61
CA TYR A 46 6.21 -0.69 19.15
C TYR A 46 6.55 -0.87 17.67
N LEU A 47 6.51 0.24 16.94
CA LEU A 47 6.88 0.31 15.53
C LEU A 47 8.16 1.15 15.40
N ARG A 48 9.24 0.56 14.88
CA ARG A 48 10.48 1.28 14.61
C ARG A 48 10.24 2.40 13.61
N CYS A 49 10.60 3.62 13.99
CA CYS A 49 10.50 4.77 13.12
C CYS A 49 11.70 4.82 12.17
N LEU A 50 11.43 4.87 10.87
CA LEU A 50 12.45 4.87 9.82
C LEU A 50 12.73 6.29 9.31
N ALA A 51 13.98 6.52 8.87
CA ALA A 51 14.35 7.64 8.02
C ALA A 51 13.88 7.38 6.58
N GLN A 52 13.92 8.42 5.70
CA GLN A 52 13.37 8.31 4.35
C GLN A 52 14.07 7.25 3.50
N ASP A 53 15.38 7.14 3.61
CA ASP A 53 16.17 6.15 2.83
C ASP A 53 15.85 4.72 3.26
N GLU A 54 15.77 4.47 4.58
CA GLU A 54 15.34 3.18 5.13
C GLU A 54 13.90 2.85 4.74
N ALA A 55 13.00 3.86 4.74
CA ALA A 55 11.60 3.70 4.36
C ALA A 55 11.46 3.23 2.91
N ASN A 56 12.21 3.84 1.98
CA ASN A 56 12.22 3.45 0.57
C ASN A 56 12.74 2.01 0.38
N TYR A 57 13.79 1.65 1.11
CA TYR A 57 14.33 0.30 1.09
C TYR A 57 13.30 -0.73 1.58
N VAL A 58 12.63 -0.45 2.70
CA VAL A 58 11.61 -1.34 3.27
C VAL A 58 10.41 -1.48 2.34
N LEU A 59 9.92 -0.37 1.74
CA LEU A 59 8.83 -0.43 0.75
C LEU A 59 9.17 -1.37 -0.40
N ARG A 60 10.36 -1.21 -1.00
CA ARG A 60 10.82 -2.07 -2.08
C ARG A 60 10.91 -3.53 -1.66
N LYS A 61 11.53 -3.82 -0.53
CA LYS A 61 11.68 -5.20 -0.03
C LYS A 61 10.34 -5.88 0.26
N VAL A 62 9.37 -5.16 0.81
CA VAL A 62 8.04 -5.71 1.13
C VAL A 62 7.18 -5.84 -0.12
N HIS A 63 7.37 -4.98 -1.12
CA HIS A 63 6.57 -4.98 -2.35
C HIS A 63 7.08 -5.98 -3.40
N GLU A 64 8.41 -6.00 -3.63
CA GLU A 64 9.09 -6.76 -4.69
C GLU A 64 9.88 -7.97 -4.18
N GLY A 65 10.06 -8.11 -2.85
CA GLY A 65 10.85 -9.19 -2.24
C GLY A 65 10.25 -10.58 -2.50
N ALA A 66 10.96 -11.64 -2.08
CA ALA A 66 10.59 -13.04 -2.29
C ALA A 66 9.16 -13.40 -1.82
N CYS A 67 8.64 -12.70 -0.81
CA CYS A 67 7.24 -12.78 -0.35
C CYS A 67 6.40 -11.60 -0.84
N GLY A 68 6.93 -10.76 -1.74
CA GLY A 68 6.24 -9.65 -2.36
C GLY A 68 5.22 -10.17 -3.37
N ASN A 69 4.02 -9.62 -3.37
CA ASN A 69 2.97 -9.99 -4.32
C ASN A 69 2.41 -8.74 -5.00
N HIS A 70 3.23 -7.71 -5.17
CA HIS A 70 2.83 -6.45 -5.80
C HIS A 70 1.46 -5.94 -5.31
N SER A 71 1.27 -5.98 -3.99
CA SER A 71 -0.01 -5.65 -3.37
C SER A 71 -0.33 -4.16 -3.50
N ARG A 72 -1.63 -3.83 -3.54
CA ARG A 72 -2.11 -2.45 -3.56
C ARG A 72 -1.60 -1.64 -2.36
N ALA A 73 -1.53 -0.32 -2.49
CA ALA A 73 -0.92 0.58 -1.50
C ALA A 73 -1.40 0.35 -0.05
N ARG A 74 -2.70 0.12 0.17
CA ARG A 74 -3.23 -0.17 1.52
C ARG A 74 -2.66 -1.48 2.09
N SER A 75 -2.66 -2.54 1.30
CA SER A 75 -2.09 -3.83 1.72
C SER A 75 -0.60 -3.74 1.98
N LEU A 76 0.13 -2.97 1.16
CA LEU A 76 1.55 -2.70 1.35
C LEU A 76 1.81 -2.02 2.70
N VAL A 77 1.06 -0.96 3.02
CA VAL A 77 1.15 -0.29 4.34
C VAL A 77 0.88 -1.26 5.47
N HIS A 78 -0.16 -2.09 5.38
CA HIS A 78 -0.45 -3.10 6.41
C HIS A 78 0.70 -4.10 6.59
N LYS A 79 1.33 -4.56 5.50
CA LYS A 79 2.49 -5.46 5.57
C LYS A 79 3.68 -4.80 6.26
N VAL A 80 3.98 -3.55 5.91
CA VAL A 80 5.07 -2.78 6.52
C VAL A 80 4.84 -2.56 8.02
N VAL A 81 3.61 -2.20 8.40
CA VAL A 81 3.25 -2.03 9.82
C VAL A 81 3.32 -3.36 10.58
N ARG A 82 2.87 -4.47 10.01
CA ARG A 82 3.03 -5.81 10.59
C ARG A 82 4.48 -6.23 10.74
N ALA A 83 5.35 -5.78 9.84
CA ALA A 83 6.80 -5.98 9.94
C ALA A 83 7.46 -5.08 11.02
N GLY A 84 6.68 -4.25 11.73
CA GLY A 84 7.15 -3.45 12.85
C GLY A 84 7.73 -2.08 12.47
N TYR A 85 7.46 -1.57 11.27
CA TYR A 85 8.01 -0.30 10.78
C TYR A 85 6.97 0.79 10.63
N TYR A 86 7.39 2.05 10.82
CA TYR A 86 6.53 3.22 10.68
C TYR A 86 7.33 4.47 10.28
N TRP A 87 6.71 5.32 9.47
CA TRP A 87 7.09 6.73 9.24
C TRP A 87 5.84 7.55 8.90
N PRO A 88 5.87 8.90 9.08
CA PRO A 88 4.66 9.73 8.96
C PRO A 88 4.00 9.71 7.58
N THR A 89 4.80 9.61 6.52
CA THR A 89 4.36 9.66 5.11
C THR A 89 4.09 8.29 4.49
N ILE A 90 4.13 7.20 5.28
CA ILE A 90 4.03 5.80 4.79
C ILE A 90 2.86 5.57 3.81
N GLN A 91 1.71 6.21 4.03
CA GLN A 91 0.55 6.05 3.14
C GLN A 91 0.74 6.75 1.80
N ALA A 92 1.31 7.97 1.83
CA ALA A 92 1.59 8.74 0.62
C ALA A 92 2.69 8.06 -0.20
N ASP A 93 3.77 7.64 0.46
CA ASP A 93 4.92 6.98 -0.16
C ASP A 93 4.53 5.63 -0.77
N ALA A 94 3.73 4.82 -0.07
CA ALA A 94 3.22 3.57 -0.61
C ALA A 94 2.31 3.78 -1.83
N LYS A 95 1.48 4.83 -1.84
CA LYS A 95 0.66 5.18 -3.01
C LYS A 95 1.52 5.62 -4.19
N ALA A 96 2.51 6.47 -3.95
CA ALA A 96 3.43 6.92 -4.99
C ALA A 96 4.23 5.75 -5.56
N TYR A 97 4.73 4.87 -4.70
CA TYR A 97 5.50 3.70 -5.08
C TYR A 97 4.71 2.73 -5.99
N VAL A 98 3.48 2.38 -5.59
CA VAL A 98 2.63 1.46 -6.36
C VAL A 98 2.23 2.05 -7.71
N LYS A 99 2.09 3.39 -7.81
CA LYS A 99 1.78 4.07 -9.09
C LYS A 99 2.86 3.96 -10.15
N VAL A 100 4.12 3.82 -9.77
CA VAL A 100 5.26 3.72 -10.69
C VAL A 100 5.75 2.28 -10.88
N CYS A 101 5.16 1.32 -10.19
CA CYS A 101 5.52 -0.09 -10.33
C CYS A 101 4.89 -0.68 -11.59
N ASP A 102 5.72 -1.07 -12.57
CA ASP A 102 5.27 -1.60 -13.85
C ASP A 102 4.36 -2.82 -13.71
N GLN A 103 4.71 -3.76 -12.83
CA GLN A 103 3.89 -4.95 -12.57
C GLN A 103 2.52 -4.58 -11.98
N CYS A 104 2.49 -3.63 -11.03
CA CYS A 104 1.22 -3.14 -10.50
C CYS A 104 0.37 -2.46 -11.57
N GLN A 105 0.99 -1.74 -12.54
CA GLN A 105 0.27 -1.10 -13.63
C GLN A 105 -0.28 -2.13 -14.62
N GLN A 106 0.48 -3.14 -14.97
CA GLN A 106 0.05 -4.20 -15.88
C GLN A 106 -1.15 -4.99 -15.33
N PHE A 107 -1.16 -5.27 -14.03
CA PHE A 107 -2.21 -6.08 -13.39
C PHE A 107 -3.33 -5.27 -12.72
N SER A 108 -3.25 -3.93 -12.66
CA SER A 108 -4.24 -3.12 -11.95
C SER A 108 -5.53 -2.85 -12.74
N ASN A 109 -5.52 -3.07 -14.03
CA ASN A 109 -6.62 -2.70 -14.94
C ASN A 109 -7.66 -3.82 -15.20
N VAL A 110 -7.74 -4.80 -14.34
CA VAL A 110 -8.92 -5.68 -14.36
C VAL A 110 -10.08 -4.89 -13.75
N LEU A 111 -10.82 -4.21 -14.59
CA LEU A 111 -12.14 -3.69 -14.25
C LEU A 111 -12.97 -4.90 -13.76
N ARG A 112 -13.19 -4.99 -12.46
CA ARG A 112 -14.18 -5.93 -11.92
C ARG A 112 -15.55 -5.36 -12.30
N GLN A 113 -16.09 -5.81 -13.42
CA GLN A 113 -17.52 -5.70 -13.65
C GLN A 113 -18.25 -6.45 -12.53
N SER A 114 -19.32 -5.84 -12.03
CA SER A 114 -20.25 -6.57 -11.18
C SER A 114 -20.74 -7.81 -11.93
N SER A 115 -20.84 -8.93 -11.23
CA SER A 115 -21.40 -10.15 -11.84
C SER A 115 -22.79 -9.84 -12.38
N GLU A 116 -22.99 -10.09 -13.67
CA GLU A 116 -24.33 -10.02 -14.28
C GLU A 116 -25.19 -11.17 -13.79
N TYR A 117 -26.50 -10.95 -13.75
CA TYR A 117 -27.44 -12.02 -13.44
C TYR A 117 -27.40 -13.05 -14.56
N LEU A 118 -27.13 -14.30 -14.20
CA LEU A 118 -27.15 -15.41 -15.13
C LEU A 118 -28.62 -15.66 -15.59
N THR A 119 -28.87 -15.45 -16.86
CA THR A 119 -30.15 -15.78 -17.47
C THR A 119 -30.10 -17.21 -18.02
N PRO A 120 -30.91 -18.13 -17.53
CA PRO A 120 -30.92 -19.50 -18.08
C PRO A 120 -31.34 -19.48 -19.53
N MET A 121 -30.52 -19.97 -20.43
CA MET A 121 -30.86 -20.14 -21.83
C MET A 121 -31.51 -21.51 -22.02
N MET A 122 -32.79 -21.50 -22.43
CA MET A 122 -33.55 -22.69 -22.73
C MET A 122 -33.60 -22.87 -24.25
N ALA A 123 -32.81 -23.84 -24.73
CA ALA A 123 -32.86 -24.22 -26.13
C ALA A 123 -33.91 -25.30 -26.37
N PRO A 124 -34.79 -25.19 -27.40
CA PRO A 124 -35.83 -26.18 -27.66
C PRO A 124 -35.31 -27.55 -28.12
N TRP A 125 -34.05 -27.60 -28.63
CA TRP A 125 -33.35 -28.83 -29.00
C TRP A 125 -31.82 -28.68 -28.88
N PRO A 126 -31.05 -29.77 -28.81
CA PRO A 126 -29.59 -29.76 -28.76
C PRO A 126 -28.99 -28.97 -29.94
N PHE A 127 -27.95 -28.18 -29.67
CA PHE A 127 -27.25 -27.37 -30.65
C PHE A 127 -28.06 -26.24 -31.34
N ALA A 128 -29.22 -25.87 -30.80
CA ALA A 128 -29.96 -24.72 -31.29
C ALA A 128 -29.34 -23.37 -30.94
N GLN A 129 -28.49 -23.33 -29.94
CA GLN A 129 -27.77 -22.12 -29.49
C GLN A 129 -26.31 -22.43 -29.21
N TRP A 130 -25.43 -21.48 -29.53
CA TRP A 130 -24.01 -21.55 -29.31
C TRP A 130 -23.55 -20.36 -28.46
N GLY A 131 -22.70 -20.60 -27.48
CA GLY A 131 -22.03 -19.55 -26.70
C GLY A 131 -20.63 -19.30 -27.27
N LEU A 132 -20.31 -18.00 -27.44
CA LEU A 132 -18.97 -17.58 -27.77
C LEU A 132 -18.40 -16.82 -26.58
N ASP A 133 -17.19 -17.16 -26.14
CA ASP A 133 -16.47 -16.44 -25.09
C ASP A 133 -15.41 -15.56 -25.70
N ILE A 134 -15.33 -14.32 -25.23
CA ILE A 134 -14.36 -13.33 -25.72
C ILE A 134 -13.31 -13.12 -24.63
N LEU A 135 -12.09 -13.57 -24.93
CA LEU A 135 -10.94 -13.37 -24.04
C LEU A 135 -10.21 -12.06 -24.39
N GLY A 136 -9.97 -11.23 -23.40
CA GLY A 136 -9.24 -9.96 -23.54
C GLY A 136 -9.71 -8.90 -22.54
N PRO A 137 -9.27 -7.66 -22.71
CA PRO A 137 -8.35 -7.17 -23.74
C PRO A 137 -6.88 -7.59 -23.47
N PHE A 138 -6.23 -8.11 -24.48
CA PHE A 138 -4.78 -8.34 -24.49
C PHE A 138 -4.01 -7.10 -24.96
N PRO A 139 -2.67 -7.05 -24.76
CA PRO A 139 -1.83 -6.04 -25.42
C PRO A 139 -2.08 -6.05 -26.94
N THR A 140 -2.09 -4.86 -27.54
CA THR A 140 -2.41 -4.69 -28.96
C THR A 140 -1.45 -5.49 -29.84
N GLY A 141 -1.95 -6.51 -30.51
CA GLY A 141 -1.22 -7.32 -31.47
C GLY A 141 -1.20 -6.71 -32.87
N THR A 142 -0.68 -7.47 -33.82
CA THR A 142 -0.72 -7.11 -35.26
C THR A 142 -2.17 -6.90 -35.71
N ARG A 143 -2.43 -5.88 -36.53
CA ARG A 143 -3.78 -5.45 -36.99
C ARG A 143 -4.69 -4.96 -35.89
N GLN A 144 -4.14 -4.41 -34.81
CA GLN A 144 -4.90 -3.85 -33.66
C GLN A 144 -5.82 -4.86 -32.96
N MET A 145 -5.57 -6.14 -33.11
CA MET A 145 -6.32 -7.17 -32.40
C MET A 145 -6.00 -7.17 -30.91
N LYS A 146 -7.05 -7.14 -30.09
CA LYS A 146 -6.95 -7.13 -28.62
C LYS A 146 -7.75 -8.26 -27.96
N PHE A 147 -8.55 -8.97 -28.75
CA PHE A 147 -9.46 -10.00 -28.26
C PHE A 147 -9.29 -11.28 -29.03
N LEU A 148 -9.50 -12.42 -28.36
CA LEU A 148 -9.63 -13.75 -28.94
C LEU A 148 -11.07 -14.22 -28.74
N VAL A 149 -11.61 -14.92 -29.73
CA VAL A 149 -12.94 -15.53 -29.71
C VAL A 149 -12.79 -17.03 -29.84
#